data_e40fa61b74fa9e0cfce4cc9174f0a429
#
_entry.id   e40fa61b74fa9e0cfce4cc9174f0a429
#
_cell.length_a   1.000
_cell.length_b   1.000
_cell.length_c   1.000
_cell.angle_alpha   90.00
_cell.angle_beta   90.00
_cell.angle_gamma   90.00
#
_symmetry.space_group_name_H-M   'P 1'
#
loop_
_entity.id
_entity.type
_entity.pdbx_description
1 polymer ?
#
loop_
_entity_poly.entity_id
_entity_poly.type
_entity_poly.pdbx_seq_one_letter_code
_entity_poly.pdbx_strand_id
1 'polypeptide(L)'
;MCENVIYRLLERPWIYRLSGLFLAPGAEKTLKQKIKQLLTQLPIAHRILDVGCGPSSYLWRLELHPIGLDLSHVYTSTFHHHGYPAITGSADALPFHNGYFDSVWSIGLLHHLPDDVARQAVKEMIRICRPGGYVVIFDAVLPEPAWQRPAAWMIRRLDRGRFMRTQLALESILSQSKGWICERFSYSLTGLEGLLCRFLK
;
A
#
# COMPACT_ATOMS: atom_id res chain seq x y z
N MET A 1 0.99 26.56 -11.27
CA MET A 1 0.55 27.23 -10.01
C MET A 1 -0.79 26.69 -9.47
N CYS A 2 -1.67 26.10 -10.31
CA CYS A 2 -2.94 25.47 -9.85
C CYS A 2 -2.80 24.07 -9.24
N GLU A 3 -1.73 23.31 -9.56
CA GLU A 3 -1.55 21.95 -9.02
C GLU A 3 -1.39 21.90 -7.49
N ASN A 4 -0.75 22.93 -6.89
CA ASN A 4 -0.48 22.94 -5.45
C ASN A 4 -1.73 23.13 -4.56
N VAL A 5 -2.79 23.76 -5.06
CA VAL A 5 -4.00 24.03 -4.26
C VAL A 5 -4.88 22.77 -4.17
N ILE A 6 -5.02 22.03 -5.26
CA ILE A 6 -5.79 20.77 -5.30
C ILE A 6 -5.08 19.71 -4.44
N TYR A 7 -3.76 19.60 -4.51
CA TYR A 7 -2.98 18.68 -3.67
C TYR A 7 -3.15 18.99 -2.18
N ARG A 8 -3.07 20.27 -1.78
CA ARG A 8 -3.29 20.71 -0.37
C ARG A 8 -4.72 20.45 0.13
N LEU A 9 -5.74 20.63 -0.71
CA LEU A 9 -7.12 20.30 -0.37
C LEU A 9 -7.33 18.81 -0.15
N LEU A 10 -6.65 18.00 -0.94
CA LEU A 10 -6.73 16.54 -0.92
C LEU A 10 -5.86 15.89 0.18
N GLU A 11 -4.98 16.63 0.83
CA GLU A 11 -4.29 16.23 2.06
C GLU A 11 -5.23 16.16 3.28
N ARG A 12 -6.45 16.70 3.17
CA ARG A 12 -7.42 16.61 4.26
C ARG A 12 -7.98 15.18 4.35
N PRO A 13 -7.88 14.51 5.51
CA PRO A 13 -8.27 13.10 5.69
C PRO A 13 -9.71 12.79 5.26
N TRP A 14 -10.63 13.72 5.41
CA TRP A 14 -12.03 13.53 5.03
C TRP A 14 -12.27 13.54 3.52
N ILE A 15 -11.51 14.35 2.75
CA ILE A 15 -11.58 14.36 1.28
C ILE A 15 -11.00 13.07 0.71
N TYR A 16 -9.90 12.58 1.29
CA TYR A 16 -9.31 11.28 0.96
C TYR A 16 -10.33 10.14 1.14
N ARG A 17 -11.04 10.12 2.26
CA ARG A 17 -12.08 9.11 2.55
C ARG A 17 -13.27 9.19 1.62
N LEU A 18 -13.75 10.41 1.31
CA LEU A 18 -14.89 10.61 0.38
C LEU A 18 -14.52 10.21 -1.05
N SER A 19 -13.34 10.57 -1.55
CA SER A 19 -12.91 10.17 -2.90
C SER A 19 -12.84 8.64 -3.04
N GLY A 20 -12.35 7.93 -2.03
CA GLY A 20 -12.32 6.46 -2.01
C GLY A 20 -13.71 5.85 -2.05
N LEU A 21 -14.69 6.43 -1.35
CA LEU A 21 -16.06 5.92 -1.31
C LEU A 21 -16.76 6.03 -2.67
N PHE A 22 -16.55 7.14 -3.39
CA PHE A 22 -17.18 7.40 -4.70
C PHE A 22 -16.46 6.71 -5.85
N LEU A 23 -15.13 6.69 -5.86
CA LEU A 23 -14.34 6.13 -6.96
C LEU A 23 -14.17 4.61 -6.86
N ALA A 24 -14.19 4.07 -5.65
CA ALA A 24 -13.97 2.65 -5.41
C ALA A 24 -15.00 2.05 -4.42
N PRO A 25 -16.31 2.09 -4.72
CA PRO A 25 -17.32 1.55 -3.83
C PRO A 25 -17.07 0.04 -3.59
N GLY A 26 -17.18 -0.37 -2.32
CA GLY A 26 -16.93 -1.76 -1.89
C GLY A 26 -15.45 -2.14 -1.71
N ALA A 27 -14.52 -1.29 -2.12
CA ALA A 27 -13.07 -1.57 -2.06
C ALA A 27 -12.61 -1.94 -0.66
N GLU A 28 -13.03 -1.17 0.34
CA GLU A 28 -12.65 -1.39 1.72
C GLU A 28 -13.06 -2.78 2.23
N LYS A 29 -14.30 -3.18 1.96
CA LYS A 29 -14.82 -4.49 2.39
C LYS A 29 -14.07 -5.63 1.72
N THR A 30 -13.87 -5.53 0.42
CA THR A 30 -13.18 -6.58 -0.36
C THR A 30 -11.73 -6.71 0.06
N LEU A 31 -11.00 -5.59 0.20
CA LEU A 31 -9.61 -5.61 0.64
C LEU A 31 -9.48 -6.16 2.06
N LYS A 32 -10.37 -5.75 2.99
CA LYS A 32 -10.40 -6.29 4.35
C LYS A 32 -10.59 -7.81 4.36
N GLN A 33 -11.50 -8.34 3.54
CA GLN A 33 -11.72 -9.78 3.43
C GLN A 33 -10.49 -10.51 2.88
N LYS A 34 -9.86 -9.97 1.83
CA LYS A 34 -8.65 -10.54 1.24
C LYS A 34 -7.48 -10.56 2.22
N ILE A 35 -7.24 -9.48 2.94
CA ILE A 35 -6.18 -9.44 3.96
C ILE A 35 -6.49 -10.42 5.10
N LYS A 36 -7.74 -10.51 5.57
CA LYS A 36 -8.13 -11.51 6.58
C LYS A 36 -7.82 -12.93 6.11
N GLN A 37 -8.20 -13.26 4.89
CA GLN A 37 -7.90 -14.57 4.30
C GLN A 37 -6.39 -14.81 4.20
N LEU A 38 -5.61 -13.81 3.81
CA LEU A 38 -4.15 -13.91 3.75
C LEU A 38 -3.55 -14.15 5.15
N LEU A 39 -4.02 -13.45 6.17
CA LEU A 39 -3.52 -13.58 7.55
C LEU A 39 -3.70 -14.99 8.12
N THR A 40 -4.71 -15.76 7.69
CA THR A 40 -4.85 -17.16 8.12
C THR A 40 -3.75 -18.09 7.59
N GLN A 41 -2.99 -17.63 6.59
CA GLN A 41 -1.92 -18.37 5.93
C GLN A 41 -0.52 -17.91 6.34
N LEU A 42 -0.43 -16.84 7.16
CA LEU A 42 0.82 -16.22 7.54
C LEU A 42 1.14 -16.46 9.02
N PRO A 43 2.42 -16.48 9.40
CA PRO A 43 2.81 -16.55 10.80
C PRO A 43 2.23 -15.40 11.63
N ILE A 44 2.02 -15.62 12.92
CA ILE A 44 1.64 -14.54 13.84
C ILE A 44 2.78 -13.53 13.91
N ALA A 45 2.44 -12.25 13.76
CA ALA A 45 3.38 -11.13 13.82
C ALA A 45 3.01 -10.19 14.97
N HIS A 46 3.99 -9.83 15.80
CA HIS A 46 3.84 -8.88 16.90
C HIS A 46 4.40 -7.50 16.55
N ARG A 47 5.57 -7.46 15.89
CA ARG A 47 6.18 -6.22 15.41
C ARG A 47 5.83 -6.02 13.95
N ILE A 48 4.89 -5.13 13.70
CA ILE A 48 4.33 -4.86 12.38
C ILE A 48 4.70 -3.44 11.97
N LEU A 49 5.20 -3.25 10.75
CA LEU A 49 5.38 -1.94 10.13
C LEU A 49 4.40 -1.77 8.97
N ASP A 50 3.78 -0.60 8.88
CA ASP A 50 2.97 -0.15 7.73
C ASP A 50 3.70 0.98 7.02
N VAL A 51 4.26 0.71 5.84
CA VAL A 51 5.05 1.64 5.03
C VAL A 51 4.15 2.38 4.05
N GLY A 52 4.14 3.70 4.14
CA GLY A 52 3.16 4.54 3.46
C GLY A 52 1.79 4.45 4.13
N CYS A 53 1.78 4.51 5.47
CA CYS A 53 0.59 4.27 6.28
C CYS A 53 -0.54 5.29 6.05
N GLY A 54 -0.23 6.45 5.47
CA GLY A 54 -1.17 7.54 5.33
C GLY A 54 -1.70 8.04 6.69
N PRO A 55 -2.85 8.72 6.71
CA PRO A 55 -3.47 9.19 7.95
C PRO A 55 -4.18 8.10 8.74
N SER A 56 -4.37 6.90 8.14
CA SER A 56 -5.06 5.77 8.79
C SER A 56 -4.68 4.46 8.11
N SER A 57 -4.24 3.49 8.90
CA SER A 57 -3.88 2.16 8.39
C SER A 57 -5.10 1.28 8.10
N TYR A 58 -5.06 0.52 7.02
CA TYR A 58 -6.01 -0.57 6.80
C TYR A 58 -5.90 -1.67 7.85
N LEU A 59 -4.72 -1.84 8.44
CA LEU A 59 -4.43 -2.88 9.43
C LEU A 59 -5.16 -2.66 10.75
N TRP A 60 -5.50 -1.41 11.12
CA TRP A 60 -6.32 -1.12 12.32
C TRP A 60 -7.69 -1.79 12.26
N ARG A 61 -8.27 -1.86 11.06
CA ARG A 61 -9.59 -2.50 10.86
C ARG A 61 -9.57 -4.01 11.02
N LEU A 62 -8.37 -4.56 11.15
CA LEU A 62 -8.08 -5.98 11.40
C LEU A 62 -7.58 -6.21 12.83
N GLU A 63 -7.69 -5.17 13.68
CA GLU A 63 -7.22 -5.21 15.08
C GLU A 63 -5.70 -5.43 15.20
N LEU A 64 -4.97 -5.10 14.12
CA LEU A 64 -3.51 -5.10 14.14
C LEU A 64 -3.00 -3.72 14.57
N HIS A 65 -1.88 -3.69 15.28
CA HIS A 65 -1.28 -2.48 15.84
C HIS A 65 0.09 -2.21 15.21
N PRO A 66 0.13 -1.77 13.93
CA PRO A 66 1.40 -1.46 13.27
C PRO A 66 2.03 -0.17 13.79
N ILE A 67 3.35 -0.10 13.71
CA ILE A 67 4.06 1.18 13.63
C ILE A 67 3.81 1.73 12.22
N GLY A 68 3.40 3.00 12.10
CA GLY A 68 3.26 3.66 10.80
C GLY A 68 4.57 4.31 10.35
N LEU A 69 4.82 4.31 9.03
CA LEU A 69 5.85 5.16 8.43
C LEU A 69 5.26 5.85 7.20
N ASP A 70 5.42 7.16 7.13
CA ASP A 70 4.99 7.97 5.97
C ASP A 70 5.92 9.15 5.77
N LEU A 71 6.07 9.62 4.55
CA LEU A 71 6.86 10.82 4.24
C LEU A 71 6.18 12.10 4.76
N SER A 72 4.85 12.10 4.86
CA SER A 72 4.05 13.23 5.33
C SER A 72 4.01 13.30 6.85
N HIS A 73 4.60 14.37 7.42
CA HIS A 73 4.50 14.65 8.84
C HIS A 73 3.04 14.85 9.30
N VAL A 74 2.17 15.38 8.44
CA VAL A 74 0.73 15.54 8.73
C VAL A 74 0.07 14.18 8.93
N TYR A 75 0.41 13.19 8.12
CA TYR A 75 -0.14 11.85 8.24
C TYR A 75 0.39 11.12 9.48
N THR A 76 1.68 11.18 9.75
CA THR A 76 2.25 10.56 10.94
C THR A 76 1.74 11.21 12.23
N SER A 77 1.54 12.54 12.25
CA SER A 77 0.89 13.22 13.37
C SER A 77 -0.56 12.77 13.56
N THR A 78 -1.32 12.60 12.47
CA THR A 78 -2.69 12.07 12.53
C THR A 78 -2.71 10.64 13.08
N PHE A 79 -1.75 9.82 12.67
CA PHE A 79 -1.57 8.46 13.14
C PHE A 79 -1.33 8.41 14.66
N HIS A 80 -0.49 9.32 15.18
CA HIS A 80 -0.27 9.50 16.61
C HIS A 80 -1.53 9.93 17.37
N HIS A 81 -2.34 10.83 16.81
CA HIS A 81 -3.61 11.24 17.43
C HIS A 81 -4.60 10.07 17.59
N HIS A 82 -4.48 9.05 16.77
CA HIS A 82 -5.24 7.81 16.91
C HIS A 82 -4.63 6.82 17.93
N GLY A 83 -3.57 7.19 18.62
CA GLY A 83 -2.92 6.37 19.65
C GLY A 83 -1.93 5.34 19.12
N TYR A 84 -1.52 5.43 17.86
CA TYR A 84 -0.56 4.51 17.25
C TYR A 84 0.82 5.18 17.03
N PRO A 85 1.92 4.45 17.23
CA PRO A 85 3.25 4.99 16.93
C PRO A 85 3.45 5.16 15.43
N ALA A 86 4.05 6.29 15.03
CA ALA A 86 4.42 6.54 13.64
C ALA A 86 5.75 7.31 13.53
N ILE A 87 6.42 7.16 12.41
CA ILE A 87 7.70 7.80 12.10
C ILE A 87 7.59 8.50 10.76
N THR A 88 8.01 9.76 10.71
CA THR A 88 8.15 10.47 9.45
C THR A 88 9.45 10.05 8.79
N GLY A 89 9.37 9.48 7.60
CA GLY A 89 10.54 8.97 6.88
C GLY A 89 10.22 8.50 5.46
N SER A 90 11.28 8.28 4.68
CA SER A 90 11.16 7.80 3.31
C SER A 90 11.15 6.27 3.25
N ALA A 91 10.33 5.70 2.36
CA ALA A 91 10.21 4.26 2.18
C ALA A 91 11.48 3.62 1.59
N ASP A 92 12.27 4.38 0.84
CA ASP A 92 13.52 3.94 0.23
C ASP A 92 14.75 4.00 1.17
N ALA A 93 14.55 4.52 2.40
CA ALA A 93 15.60 4.61 3.42
C ALA A 93 14.97 4.40 4.82
N LEU A 94 14.53 3.19 5.13
CA LEU A 94 13.81 2.88 6.36
C LEU A 94 14.76 2.94 7.58
N PRO A 95 14.44 3.76 8.62
CA PRO A 95 15.32 4.02 9.76
C PRO A 95 15.28 2.89 10.81
N PHE A 96 15.36 1.64 10.37
CA PHE A 96 15.30 0.47 11.22
C PHE A 96 16.44 -0.50 10.94
N HIS A 97 16.83 -1.27 11.94
CA HIS A 97 17.85 -2.32 11.80
C HIS A 97 17.33 -3.48 10.94
N ASN A 98 18.28 -4.22 10.36
CA ASN A 98 17.97 -5.45 9.62
C ASN A 98 17.22 -6.43 10.51
N GLY A 99 16.16 -7.05 9.99
CA GLY A 99 15.44 -8.11 10.68
C GLY A 99 14.67 -7.67 11.93
N TYR A 100 14.30 -6.40 12.04
CA TYR A 100 13.61 -5.87 13.22
C TYR A 100 12.13 -6.27 13.30
N PHE A 101 11.42 -6.31 12.17
CA PHE A 101 9.98 -6.55 12.12
C PHE A 101 9.64 -8.01 11.79
N ASP A 102 8.57 -8.51 12.43
CA ASP A 102 7.99 -9.81 12.10
C ASP A 102 7.25 -9.76 10.76
N SER A 103 6.58 -8.63 10.50
CA SER A 103 5.95 -8.36 9.21
C SER A 103 6.06 -6.90 8.78
N VAL A 104 6.16 -6.69 7.47
CA VAL A 104 6.23 -5.37 6.85
C VAL A 104 5.15 -5.27 5.77
N TRP A 105 4.32 -4.26 5.86
CA TRP A 105 3.18 -4.05 4.97
C TRP A 105 3.33 -2.77 4.17
N SER A 106 2.77 -2.76 2.98
CA SER A 106 2.56 -1.55 2.18
C SER A 106 1.26 -1.68 1.40
N ILE A 107 0.34 -0.76 1.62
CA ILE A 107 -1.00 -0.80 1.02
C ILE A 107 -1.26 0.50 0.26
N GLY A 108 -1.14 0.46 -1.08
CA GLY A 108 -1.40 1.60 -1.95
C GLY A 108 -0.31 2.66 -1.95
N LEU A 109 0.96 2.27 -1.85
CA LEU A 109 2.10 3.19 -1.87
C LEU A 109 2.86 3.19 -3.20
N LEU A 110 3.12 2.02 -3.79
CA LEU A 110 4.11 1.92 -4.87
C LEU A 110 3.71 2.69 -6.13
N HIS A 111 2.40 2.87 -6.39
CA HIS A 111 1.92 3.67 -7.52
C HIS A 111 2.13 5.19 -7.34
N HIS A 112 2.63 5.63 -6.19
CA HIS A 112 3.08 7.01 -5.96
C HIS A 112 4.58 7.19 -6.16
N LEU A 113 5.35 6.11 -6.28
CA LEU A 113 6.81 6.11 -6.33
C LEU A 113 7.33 5.84 -7.75
N PRO A 114 8.37 6.57 -8.22
CA PRO A 114 9.12 6.19 -9.42
C PRO A 114 9.68 4.76 -9.29
N ASP A 115 10.00 4.14 -10.41
CA ASP A 115 10.41 2.72 -10.44
C ASP A 115 11.67 2.41 -9.61
N ASP A 116 12.66 3.28 -9.66
CA ASP A 116 13.89 3.16 -8.89
C ASP A 116 13.63 3.29 -7.38
N VAL A 117 12.82 4.25 -6.96
CA VAL A 117 12.42 4.45 -5.57
C VAL A 117 11.55 3.29 -5.08
N ALA A 118 10.60 2.82 -5.90
CA ALA A 118 9.77 1.67 -5.57
C ALA A 118 10.60 0.39 -5.39
N ARG A 119 11.60 0.16 -6.27
CA ARG A 119 12.55 -0.96 -6.13
C ARG A 119 13.35 -0.86 -4.84
N GLN A 120 13.85 0.32 -4.50
CA GLN A 120 14.60 0.52 -3.27
C GLN A 120 13.73 0.36 -2.03
N ALA A 121 12.48 0.86 -2.04
CA ALA A 121 11.53 0.66 -0.96
C ALA A 121 11.25 -0.83 -0.70
N VAL A 122 11.05 -1.64 -1.75
CA VAL A 122 10.87 -3.09 -1.62
C VAL A 122 12.10 -3.76 -1.01
N LYS A 123 13.32 -3.37 -1.41
CA LYS A 123 14.57 -3.87 -0.81
C LYS A 123 14.65 -3.54 0.67
N GLU A 124 14.32 -2.31 1.04
CA GLU A 124 14.31 -1.88 2.45
C GLU A 124 13.29 -2.65 3.27
N MET A 125 12.07 -2.85 2.76
CA MET A 125 11.04 -3.64 3.42
C MET A 125 11.53 -5.08 3.69
N ILE A 126 12.17 -5.71 2.70
CA ILE A 126 12.75 -7.05 2.86
C ILE A 126 13.93 -7.01 3.84
N ARG A 127 14.79 -5.97 3.80
CA ARG A 127 15.94 -5.84 4.70
C ARG A 127 15.52 -5.84 6.16
N ILE A 128 14.52 -5.04 6.52
CA ILE A 128 14.07 -4.85 7.91
C ILE A 128 13.14 -5.97 8.41
N CYS A 129 12.58 -6.79 7.52
CA CYS A 129 11.83 -7.99 7.86
C CYS A 129 12.82 -9.05 8.40
N ARG A 130 12.47 -9.77 9.48
CA ARG A 130 13.31 -10.84 10.04
C ARG A 130 13.28 -12.12 9.19
N PRO A 131 14.27 -12.99 9.29
CA PRO A 131 14.14 -14.36 8.79
C PRO A 131 12.94 -15.06 9.43
N GLY A 132 12.15 -15.78 8.62
CA GLY A 132 10.88 -16.39 9.03
C GLY A 132 9.72 -15.40 9.19
N GLY A 133 9.94 -14.12 8.91
CA GLY A 133 8.91 -13.09 8.79
C GLY A 133 8.36 -12.98 7.36
N TYR A 134 7.52 -11.98 7.12
CA TYR A 134 6.92 -11.79 5.80
C TYR A 134 6.73 -10.31 5.42
N VAL A 135 6.73 -10.07 4.12
CA VAL A 135 6.39 -8.77 3.52
C VAL A 135 5.10 -8.93 2.71
N VAL A 136 4.17 -7.99 2.86
CA VAL A 136 2.93 -7.95 2.08
C VAL A 136 2.80 -6.60 1.40
N ILE A 137 2.54 -6.63 0.11
CA ILE A 137 2.30 -5.45 -0.70
C ILE A 137 0.95 -5.61 -1.39
N PHE A 138 0.07 -4.64 -1.19
CA PHE A 138 -1.10 -4.45 -2.04
C PHE A 138 -0.95 -3.15 -2.81
N ASP A 139 -1.06 -3.24 -4.13
CA ASP A 139 -1.07 -2.03 -4.95
C ASP A 139 -2.05 -2.12 -6.10
N ALA A 140 -2.50 -0.95 -6.52
CA ALA A 140 -3.39 -0.78 -7.63
C ALA A 140 -2.67 -1.06 -8.95
N VAL A 141 -3.35 -1.72 -9.88
CA VAL A 141 -2.83 -1.97 -11.24
C VAL A 141 -3.78 -1.44 -12.31
N LEU A 142 -3.22 -1.13 -13.48
CA LEU A 142 -4.00 -0.77 -14.65
C LEU A 142 -4.86 -1.95 -15.09
N PRO A 143 -6.14 -1.73 -15.47
CA PRO A 143 -6.99 -2.79 -15.99
C PRO A 143 -6.45 -3.31 -17.33
N GLU A 144 -6.42 -4.63 -17.49
CA GLU A 144 -6.00 -5.32 -18.70
C GLU A 144 -7.04 -6.37 -19.08
N PRO A 145 -7.58 -6.32 -20.32
CA PRO A 145 -7.40 -5.26 -21.32
C PRO A 145 -8.25 -4.02 -21.00
N ALA A 146 -7.69 -2.83 -21.27
CA ALA A 146 -8.32 -1.55 -20.93
C ALA A 146 -9.72 -1.35 -21.56
N TRP A 147 -9.96 -1.90 -22.76
CA TRP A 147 -11.22 -1.75 -23.50
C TRP A 147 -12.39 -2.53 -22.87
N GLN A 148 -12.12 -3.59 -22.10
CA GLN A 148 -13.17 -4.33 -21.40
C GLN A 148 -13.63 -3.63 -20.11
N ARG A 149 -12.84 -2.67 -19.60
CA ARG A 149 -13.10 -1.96 -18.35
C ARG A 149 -12.86 -0.46 -18.48
N PRO A 150 -13.58 0.22 -19.38
CA PRO A 150 -13.33 1.65 -19.68
C PRO A 150 -13.54 2.55 -18.45
N ALA A 151 -14.51 2.25 -17.60
CA ALA A 151 -14.75 2.99 -16.36
C ALA A 151 -13.57 2.87 -15.38
N ALA A 152 -13.09 1.66 -15.14
CA ALA A 152 -11.93 1.42 -14.27
C ALA A 152 -10.67 2.08 -14.83
N TRP A 153 -10.47 2.03 -16.15
CA TRP A 153 -9.33 2.68 -16.80
C TRP A 153 -9.38 4.21 -16.66
N MET A 154 -10.57 4.81 -16.86
CA MET A 154 -10.75 6.25 -16.69
C MET A 154 -10.53 6.68 -15.23
N ILE A 155 -11.06 5.94 -14.25
CA ILE A 155 -10.83 6.21 -12.83
C ILE A 155 -9.33 6.15 -12.51
N ARG A 156 -8.60 5.17 -13.05
CA ARG A 156 -7.15 5.05 -12.83
C ARG A 156 -6.36 6.21 -13.45
N ARG A 157 -6.79 6.75 -14.57
CA ARG A 157 -6.17 7.96 -15.15
C ARG A 157 -6.41 9.23 -14.33
N LEU A 158 -7.49 9.26 -13.58
CA LEU A 158 -7.83 10.35 -12.65
C LEU A 158 -7.25 10.11 -11.25
N ASP A 159 -6.69 8.91 -11.00
CA ASP A 159 -6.03 8.59 -9.75
C ASP A 159 -4.75 9.43 -9.57
N ARG A 160 -4.44 9.76 -8.32
CA ARG A 160 -3.28 10.57 -7.95
C ARG A 160 -1.95 9.83 -8.09
N GLY A 161 -2.01 8.51 -8.30
CA GLY A 161 -0.83 7.69 -8.54
C GLY A 161 -0.18 8.07 -9.86
N ARG A 162 0.93 8.82 -9.80
CA ARG A 162 1.67 9.26 -10.99
C ARG A 162 2.32 8.10 -11.74
N PHE A 163 2.52 6.97 -11.04
CA PHE A 163 3.28 5.81 -11.53
C PHE A 163 2.43 4.54 -11.51
N MET A 164 1.19 4.67 -12.02
CA MET A 164 0.31 3.51 -12.19
C MET A 164 0.92 2.48 -13.14
N ARG A 165 0.97 1.23 -12.71
CA ARG A 165 1.64 0.14 -13.43
C ARG A 165 0.67 -0.92 -13.91
N THR A 166 1.06 -1.62 -14.97
CA THR A 166 0.48 -2.92 -15.32
C THR A 166 0.93 -3.96 -14.30
N GLN A 167 0.27 -5.11 -14.27
CA GLN A 167 0.70 -6.22 -13.43
C GLN A 167 2.16 -6.61 -13.69
N LEU A 168 2.55 -6.79 -14.95
CA LEU A 168 3.92 -7.16 -15.33
C LEU A 168 4.95 -6.14 -14.86
N ALA A 169 4.65 -4.84 -14.96
CA ALA A 169 5.55 -3.79 -14.50
C ALA A 169 5.71 -3.82 -12.97
N LEU A 170 4.63 -4.05 -12.21
CA LEU A 170 4.71 -4.16 -10.76
C LEU A 170 5.46 -5.44 -10.34
N GLU A 171 5.19 -6.58 -10.95
CA GLU A 171 5.93 -7.82 -10.71
C GLU A 171 7.42 -7.67 -11.03
N SER A 172 7.77 -6.91 -12.07
CA SER A 172 9.17 -6.59 -12.40
C SER A 172 9.89 -5.81 -11.29
N ILE A 173 9.17 -4.97 -10.55
CA ILE A 173 9.74 -4.28 -9.37
C ILE A 173 10.00 -5.28 -8.25
N LEU A 174 9.12 -6.23 -8.04
CA LEU A 174 9.23 -7.25 -6.99
C LEU A 174 10.27 -8.32 -7.31
N SER A 175 10.50 -8.60 -8.59
CA SER A 175 11.35 -9.71 -9.08
C SER A 175 12.84 -9.61 -8.68
N GLN A 176 13.29 -8.51 -8.08
CA GLN A 176 14.63 -8.38 -7.51
C GLN A 176 14.91 -9.42 -6.40
N SER A 177 13.85 -9.94 -5.78
CA SER A 177 13.92 -11.07 -4.83
C SER A 177 13.01 -12.19 -5.32
N LYS A 178 13.54 -13.42 -5.38
CA LYS A 178 12.75 -14.59 -5.75
C LYS A 178 11.83 -14.99 -4.59
N GLY A 179 10.64 -15.51 -4.88
CA GLY A 179 9.73 -16.06 -3.86
C GLY A 179 8.49 -15.21 -3.59
N TRP A 180 8.23 -14.18 -4.36
CA TRP A 180 6.96 -13.48 -4.34
C TRP A 180 5.82 -14.37 -4.88
N ILE A 181 4.71 -14.36 -4.17
CA ILE A 181 3.44 -14.97 -4.60
C ILE A 181 2.44 -13.82 -4.71
N CYS A 182 1.97 -13.56 -5.93
CA CYS A 182 1.07 -12.48 -6.26
C CYS A 182 -0.29 -12.98 -6.72
N GLU A 183 -1.36 -12.35 -6.26
CA GLU A 183 -2.73 -12.60 -6.66
C GLU A 183 -3.36 -11.30 -7.17
N ARG A 184 -3.85 -11.31 -8.42
CA ARG A 184 -4.63 -10.21 -8.99
C ARG A 184 -6.10 -10.42 -8.68
N PHE A 185 -6.79 -9.36 -8.26
CA PHE A 185 -8.23 -9.41 -8.01
C PHE A 185 -8.89 -8.04 -8.23
N SER A 186 -10.18 -8.08 -8.57
CA SER A 186 -11.02 -6.90 -8.57
C SER A 186 -11.48 -6.59 -7.16
N TYR A 187 -11.28 -5.36 -6.69
CA TYR A 187 -11.57 -4.99 -5.32
C TYR A 187 -12.67 -3.92 -5.18
N SER A 188 -13.24 -3.43 -6.30
CA SER A 188 -14.34 -2.48 -6.27
C SER A 188 -15.47 -2.88 -7.21
N LEU A 189 -16.67 -2.34 -6.97
CA LEU A 189 -17.82 -2.53 -7.87
C LEU A 189 -17.62 -1.86 -9.23
N THR A 190 -16.72 -0.88 -9.34
CA THR A 190 -16.34 -0.23 -10.60
C THR A 190 -15.32 -1.04 -11.40
N GLY A 191 -14.92 -2.22 -10.92
CA GLY A 191 -13.97 -3.10 -11.60
C GLY A 191 -12.51 -2.69 -11.46
N LEU A 192 -12.17 -1.86 -10.45
CA LEU A 192 -10.79 -1.57 -10.14
C LEU A 192 -10.06 -2.81 -9.66
N GLU A 193 -8.85 -3.01 -10.17
CA GLU A 193 -8.00 -4.15 -9.86
C GLU A 193 -6.76 -3.75 -9.08
N GLY A 194 -6.31 -4.68 -8.27
CA GLY A 194 -5.06 -4.61 -7.53
C GLY A 194 -4.35 -5.94 -7.49
N LEU A 195 -3.08 -5.88 -7.16
CA LEU A 195 -2.21 -7.01 -6.96
C LEU A 195 -1.85 -7.11 -5.49
N LEU A 196 -2.17 -8.23 -4.87
CA LEU A 196 -1.77 -8.55 -3.50
C LEU A 196 -0.61 -9.54 -3.58
N CYS A 197 0.56 -9.12 -3.15
CA CYS A 197 1.78 -9.88 -3.19
C CYS A 197 2.30 -10.16 -1.78
N ARG A 198 2.77 -11.39 -1.54
CA ARG A 198 3.43 -11.80 -0.31
C ARG A 198 4.81 -12.38 -0.57
N PHE A 199 5.71 -12.14 0.34
CA PHE A 199 7.07 -12.69 0.36
C PHE A 199 7.37 -13.23 1.75
N LEU A 200 7.77 -14.48 1.85
CA LEU A 200 8.26 -15.11 3.08
C LEU A 200 9.78 -15.06 3.07
N LYS A 201 10.37 -14.41 4.09
CA LYS A 201 11.81 -14.23 4.18
C LYS A 201 12.52 -15.39 4.87
#